data_db0cd01c192b97730cbf98493f4a2000
#
_entry.id   db0cd01c192b97730cbf98493f4a2000
#
_cell.length_a   1.000
_cell.length_b   1.000
_cell.length_c   1.000
_cell.angle_alpha   90.00
_cell.angle_beta   90.00
_cell.angle_gamma   90.00
#
_symmetry.space_group_name_H-M   'P 1'
#
loop_
_entity.id
_entity.type
_entity.pdbx_description
1 polymer ?
#
loop_
_entity_poly.entity_id
_entity_poly.type
_entity_poly.pdbx_seq_one_letter_code
_entity_poly.pdbx_strand_id
1 'polypeptide(L)'
;VTPELAARIVADSRDRVAWTRARSRGITATDVASLTSENAIARAADAKLMGSGFSGNAYTDHGRRREPEIASWVAATHGILPSSALFHAVVEKRHLATPDGIVVDAAGHVTLCEIKTTKKAWRSIPRSYLRQVWWQQHVIGAERTLVAWEEHDAFVPVGDEPKCAWVERDEVEIARLVSLATALIDELHRRTTRGGPVAHEQEEQERRMPRLVAARQPFRALALAD
;
A
#
# COMPACT_ATOMS: atom_id res chain seq x y z
N VAL A 1 -7.75 16.78 15.37
CA VAL A 1 -7.60 15.31 15.49
C VAL A 1 -7.98 14.93 16.90
N THR A 2 -8.88 13.94 17.09
CA THR A 2 -9.28 13.46 18.41
C THR A 2 -8.13 12.73 19.12
N PRO A 3 -8.15 12.58 20.48
CA PRO A 3 -7.14 11.83 21.20
C PRO A 3 -7.01 10.38 20.70
N GLU A 4 -8.11 9.72 20.38
CA GLU A 4 -8.15 8.33 19.89
C GLU A 4 -7.47 8.23 18.50
N LEU A 5 -7.68 9.21 17.63
CA LEU A 5 -7.05 9.25 16.33
C LEU A 5 -5.55 9.60 16.46
N ALA A 6 -5.21 10.53 17.35
CA ALA A 6 -3.82 10.88 17.65
C ALA A 6 -3.01 9.70 18.16
N ALA A 7 -3.61 8.83 19.00
CA ALA A 7 -2.97 7.63 19.52
C ALA A 7 -2.60 6.60 18.43
N ARG A 8 -3.13 6.73 17.23
CA ARG A 8 -2.86 5.86 16.07
C ARG A 8 -1.79 6.39 15.11
N ILE A 9 -1.18 7.53 15.45
CA ILE A 9 -0.07 8.09 14.66
C ILE A 9 1.20 7.30 14.96
N VAL A 10 1.85 6.78 13.92
CA VAL A 10 3.09 5.97 14.02
C VAL A 10 4.33 6.68 13.48
N ALA A 11 4.15 7.69 12.65
CA ALA A 11 5.24 8.51 12.09
C ALA A 11 4.68 9.80 11.47
N ASP A 12 5.59 10.70 11.12
CA ASP A 12 5.28 11.92 10.37
C ASP A 12 6.11 11.95 9.09
N SER A 13 5.51 12.32 7.95
CA SER A 13 6.19 12.35 6.66
C SER A 13 7.29 13.43 6.56
N ARG A 14 7.31 14.39 7.49
CA ARG A 14 8.39 15.37 7.64
C ARG A 14 9.68 14.72 8.15
N ASP A 15 9.58 13.67 8.98
CA ASP A 15 10.70 12.76 9.26
C ASP A 15 10.70 11.61 8.23
N ARG A 16 11.36 11.86 7.09
CA ARG A 16 11.41 10.91 5.96
C ARG A 16 11.96 9.54 6.35
N VAL A 17 12.91 9.47 7.27
CA VAL A 17 13.55 8.21 7.67
C VAL A 17 12.60 7.37 8.52
N ALA A 18 12.03 7.95 9.58
CA ALA A 18 11.06 7.27 10.43
C ALA A 18 9.80 6.88 9.64
N TRP A 19 9.29 7.77 8.79
CA TRP A 19 8.12 7.53 7.96
C TRP A 19 8.35 6.39 6.95
N THR A 20 9.49 6.38 6.23
CA THR A 20 9.82 5.31 5.28
C THR A 20 9.96 3.97 5.99
N ARG A 21 10.64 3.95 7.16
CA ARG A 21 10.79 2.74 7.98
C ARG A 21 9.43 2.22 8.48
N ALA A 22 8.53 3.09 8.93
CA ALA A 22 7.20 2.68 9.37
C ALA A 22 6.39 2.09 8.21
N ARG A 23 6.38 2.76 7.04
CA ARG A 23 5.67 2.31 5.83
C ARG A 23 6.17 0.97 5.29
N SER A 24 7.47 0.68 5.38
CA SER A 24 8.02 -0.60 4.91
C SER A 24 7.52 -1.81 5.72
N ARG A 25 7.06 -1.58 6.95
CA ARG A 25 6.55 -2.62 7.85
C ARG A 25 5.05 -2.88 7.74
N GLY A 26 4.33 -2.10 6.92
CA GLY A 26 2.88 -2.22 6.77
C GLY A 26 2.43 -2.16 5.32
N ILE A 27 1.13 -2.20 5.14
CA ILE A 27 0.46 -2.11 3.85
C ILE A 27 -0.13 -0.71 3.72
N THR A 28 0.29 0.01 2.68
CA THR A 28 -0.08 1.42 2.46
C THR A 28 -1.13 1.56 1.36
N ALA A 29 -1.74 2.74 1.24
CA ALA A 29 -2.67 3.06 0.17
C ALA A 29 -2.05 2.84 -1.23
N THR A 30 -0.77 3.15 -1.40
CA THR A 30 -0.04 2.93 -2.66
C THR A 30 0.09 1.43 -2.98
N ASP A 31 0.36 0.60 -1.98
CA ASP A 31 0.43 -0.85 -2.16
C ASP A 31 -0.92 -1.38 -2.64
N VAL A 32 -1.99 -1.07 -1.90
CA VAL A 32 -3.35 -1.59 -2.16
C VAL A 32 -3.89 -1.12 -3.51
N ALA A 33 -3.56 0.09 -3.95
CA ALA A 33 -3.96 0.61 -5.25
C ALA A 33 -3.52 -0.29 -6.42
N SER A 34 -2.40 -0.99 -6.27
CA SER A 34 -1.80 -1.88 -7.27
C SER A 34 -2.25 -3.33 -7.18
N LEU A 35 -2.89 -3.76 -6.07
CA LEU A 35 -3.31 -5.14 -5.86
C LEU A 35 -4.56 -5.45 -6.70
N THR A 36 -4.38 -6.01 -7.88
CA THR A 36 -5.47 -6.31 -8.83
C THR A 36 -5.62 -7.78 -9.16
N SER A 37 -4.63 -8.60 -8.79
CA SER A 37 -4.56 -10.05 -9.09
C SER A 37 -3.55 -10.73 -8.16
N GLU A 38 -3.54 -12.05 -8.12
CA GLU A 38 -2.52 -12.85 -7.40
C GLU A 38 -1.09 -12.50 -7.85
N ASN A 39 -0.88 -12.34 -9.16
CA ASN A 39 0.42 -11.92 -9.68
C ASN A 39 0.81 -10.50 -9.21
N ALA A 40 -0.16 -9.61 -8.99
CA ALA A 40 0.12 -8.29 -8.42
C ALA A 40 0.50 -8.40 -6.94
N ILE A 41 -0.12 -9.31 -6.18
CA ILE A 41 0.25 -9.60 -4.79
C ILE A 41 1.69 -10.12 -4.71
N ALA A 42 2.05 -11.09 -5.57
CA ALA A 42 3.40 -11.64 -5.62
C ALA A 42 4.46 -10.54 -5.90
N ARG A 43 4.21 -9.68 -6.90
CA ARG A 43 5.12 -8.54 -7.21
C ARG A 43 5.19 -7.52 -6.08
N ALA A 44 4.08 -7.23 -5.42
CA ALA A 44 4.06 -6.31 -4.27
C ALA A 44 4.86 -6.88 -3.09
N ALA A 45 4.80 -8.19 -2.86
CA ALA A 45 5.62 -8.87 -1.87
C ALA A 45 7.11 -8.78 -2.21
N ASP A 46 7.50 -9.03 -3.48
CA ASP A 46 8.89 -8.86 -3.94
C ASP A 46 9.39 -7.43 -3.69
N ALA A 47 8.61 -6.42 -4.09
CA ALA A 47 8.96 -5.02 -3.91
C ALA A 47 9.13 -4.63 -2.42
N LYS A 48 8.33 -5.22 -1.52
CA LYS A 48 8.47 -4.97 -0.07
C LYS A 48 9.68 -5.66 0.54
N LEU A 49 10.03 -6.86 0.10
CA LEU A 49 11.16 -7.63 0.63
C LEU A 49 12.50 -7.13 0.08
N MET A 50 12.55 -6.77 -1.20
CA MET A 50 13.78 -6.34 -1.87
C MET A 50 13.99 -4.82 -1.83
N GLY A 51 12.96 -4.06 -1.40
CA GLY A 51 12.91 -2.61 -1.56
C GLY A 51 12.46 -2.23 -2.97
N SER A 52 11.61 -1.18 -3.06
CA SER A 52 11.29 -0.61 -4.35
C SER A 52 12.48 0.22 -4.83
N GLY A 53 13.04 -0.09 -5.98
CA GLY A 53 14.09 0.72 -6.61
C GLY A 53 13.62 2.09 -7.12
N PHE A 54 12.36 2.48 -6.83
CA PHE A 54 11.80 3.74 -7.27
C PHE A 54 12.26 4.89 -6.37
N SER A 55 13.11 5.75 -6.90
CA SER A 55 13.64 6.95 -6.23
C SER A 55 12.83 8.24 -6.50
N GLY A 56 11.78 8.15 -7.30
CA GLY A 56 11.03 9.31 -7.80
C GLY A 56 11.38 9.68 -9.25
N ASN A 57 10.65 10.62 -9.81
CA ASN A 57 10.90 11.19 -11.13
C ASN A 57 10.38 12.65 -11.16
N ALA A 58 10.54 13.36 -12.29
CA ALA A 58 10.12 14.75 -12.44
C ALA A 58 8.64 14.99 -12.09
N TYR A 59 7.74 14.03 -12.35
CA TYR A 59 6.31 14.13 -11.97
C TYR A 59 6.12 14.03 -10.47
N THR A 60 6.86 13.14 -9.79
CA THR A 60 6.83 13.03 -8.33
C THR A 60 7.35 14.31 -7.66
N ASP A 61 8.42 14.89 -8.22
CA ASP A 61 9.00 16.13 -7.71
C ASP A 61 8.08 17.32 -7.96
N HIS A 62 7.41 17.35 -9.11
CA HIS A 62 6.38 18.35 -9.38
C HIS A 62 5.22 18.25 -8.39
N GLY A 63 4.67 17.05 -8.17
CA GLY A 63 3.62 16.81 -7.19
C GLY A 63 4.00 17.31 -5.80
N ARG A 64 5.18 16.96 -5.31
CA ARG A 64 5.68 17.43 -4.00
C ARG A 64 5.78 18.96 -3.88
N ARG A 65 6.15 19.64 -4.98
CA ARG A 65 6.21 21.12 -4.98
C ARG A 65 4.83 21.76 -4.96
N ARG A 66 3.86 21.18 -5.68
CA ARG A 66 2.51 21.72 -5.81
C ARG A 66 1.60 21.38 -4.63
N GLU A 67 1.85 20.26 -3.95
CA GLU A 67 1.03 19.77 -2.84
C GLU A 67 0.76 20.82 -1.76
N PRO A 68 1.75 21.61 -1.24
CA PRO A 68 1.47 22.62 -0.22
C PRO A 68 0.53 23.74 -0.67
N GLU A 69 0.61 24.15 -1.94
CA GLU A 69 -0.24 25.21 -2.50
C GLU A 69 -1.68 24.69 -2.66
N ILE A 70 -1.84 23.49 -3.19
CA ILE A 70 -3.15 22.83 -3.31
C ILE A 70 -3.75 22.58 -1.94
N ALA A 71 -2.95 22.12 -0.95
CA ALA A 71 -3.39 21.91 0.43
C ALA A 71 -3.86 23.21 1.08
N SER A 72 -3.17 24.33 0.81
CA SER A 72 -3.58 25.66 1.31
C SER A 72 -4.92 26.10 0.70
N TRP A 73 -5.11 25.87 -0.60
CA TRP A 73 -6.40 26.12 -1.27
C TRP A 73 -7.52 25.25 -0.68
N VAL A 74 -7.27 23.95 -0.47
CA VAL A 74 -8.23 23.01 0.16
C VAL A 74 -8.58 23.49 1.58
N ALA A 75 -7.61 23.92 2.37
CA ALA A 75 -7.85 24.43 3.72
C ALA A 75 -8.72 25.68 3.71
N ALA A 76 -8.44 26.62 2.80
CA ALA A 76 -9.19 27.87 2.69
C ALA A 76 -10.63 27.66 2.18
N THR A 77 -10.82 26.74 1.21
CA THR A 77 -12.09 26.55 0.52
C THR A 77 -12.99 25.52 1.21
N HIS A 78 -12.41 24.46 1.77
CA HIS A 78 -13.12 23.30 2.32
C HIS A 78 -12.89 23.06 3.81
N GLY A 79 -12.01 23.82 4.47
CA GLY A 79 -11.70 23.68 5.89
C GLY A 79 -10.96 22.40 6.26
N ILE A 80 -10.41 21.66 5.28
CA ILE A 80 -9.66 20.44 5.53
C ILE A 80 -8.18 20.79 5.67
N LEU A 81 -7.62 20.61 6.87
CA LEU A 81 -6.26 21.03 7.18
C LEU A 81 -5.22 20.03 6.65
N PRO A 82 -4.05 20.51 6.20
CA PRO A 82 -2.95 19.64 5.77
C PRO A 82 -2.54 18.62 6.84
N SER A 83 -2.19 17.41 6.43
CA SER A 83 -1.73 16.35 7.32
C SER A 83 -0.46 15.69 6.78
N SER A 84 0.50 15.46 7.66
CA SER A 84 1.72 14.69 7.40
C SER A 84 1.78 13.38 8.20
N ALA A 85 0.74 13.11 9.00
CA ALA A 85 0.70 11.99 9.93
C ALA A 85 0.44 10.66 9.23
N LEU A 86 1.23 9.65 9.55
CA LEU A 86 1.01 8.26 9.17
C LEU A 86 0.21 7.57 10.27
N PHE A 87 -0.97 7.10 9.93
CA PHE A 87 -1.87 6.40 10.86
C PHE A 87 -1.86 4.89 10.61
N HIS A 88 -2.13 4.13 11.68
CA HIS A 88 -2.51 2.73 11.57
C HIS A 88 -4.02 2.53 11.77
N ALA A 89 -4.59 1.47 11.19
CA ALA A 89 -5.98 1.09 11.41
C ALA A 89 -6.21 0.55 12.83
N VAL A 90 -7.46 0.59 13.28
CA VAL A 90 -7.83 0.14 14.63
C VAL A 90 -7.55 -1.34 14.85
N VAL A 91 -7.98 -2.18 13.91
CA VAL A 91 -7.94 -3.65 14.04
C VAL A 91 -6.57 -4.20 13.61
N GLU A 92 -6.13 -3.86 12.40
CA GLU A 92 -4.86 -4.36 11.84
C GLU A 92 -3.84 -3.23 11.77
N LYS A 93 -2.93 -3.20 12.73
CA LYS A 93 -1.91 -2.13 12.85
C LYS A 93 -0.93 -2.04 11.67
N ARG A 94 -0.85 -3.09 10.84
CA ARG A 94 -0.06 -3.06 9.60
C ARG A 94 -0.78 -2.34 8.46
N HIS A 95 -2.08 -2.03 8.56
CA HIS A 95 -2.78 -1.19 7.61
C HIS A 95 -2.46 0.27 7.89
N LEU A 96 -1.79 0.92 6.94
CA LEU A 96 -1.22 2.26 7.12
C LEU A 96 -1.74 3.24 6.06
N ALA A 97 -1.95 4.49 6.48
CA ALA A 97 -2.32 5.58 5.57
C ALA A 97 -1.74 6.92 6.02
N THR A 98 -1.34 7.74 5.05
CA THR A 98 -0.99 9.16 5.25
C THR A 98 -1.91 9.97 4.33
N PRO A 99 -3.03 10.53 4.83
CA PRO A 99 -3.85 11.43 4.04
C PRO A 99 -3.13 12.78 3.88
N ASP A 100 -3.35 13.47 2.77
CA ASP A 100 -2.77 14.79 2.53
C ASP A 100 -3.49 15.88 3.33
N GLY A 101 -4.74 15.63 3.74
CA GLY A 101 -5.50 16.49 4.61
C GLY A 101 -6.50 15.73 5.47
N ILE A 102 -6.83 16.33 6.64
CA ILE A 102 -7.79 15.76 7.60
C ILE A 102 -8.52 16.85 8.36
N VAL A 103 -9.81 16.65 8.59
CA VAL A 103 -10.62 17.43 9.53
C VAL A 103 -11.54 16.49 10.30
N VAL A 104 -11.79 16.80 11.56
CA VAL A 104 -12.78 16.14 12.40
C VAL A 104 -13.78 17.20 12.85
N ASP A 105 -15.04 17.00 12.56
CA ASP A 105 -16.10 17.92 12.97
C ASP A 105 -16.46 17.78 14.46
N ALA A 106 -17.37 18.63 14.93
CA ALA A 106 -17.81 18.61 16.34
C ALA A 106 -18.56 17.33 16.74
N ALA A 107 -19.12 16.60 15.77
CA ALA A 107 -19.80 15.30 15.99
C ALA A 107 -18.81 14.12 15.95
N GLY A 108 -17.54 14.36 15.60
CA GLY A 108 -16.51 13.34 15.52
C GLY A 108 -16.38 12.71 14.13
N HIS A 109 -17.12 13.17 13.12
CA HIS A 109 -17.00 12.66 11.75
C HIS A 109 -15.68 13.11 11.13
N VAL A 110 -15.01 12.15 10.51
CA VAL A 110 -13.70 12.38 9.88
C VAL A 110 -13.87 12.56 8.38
N THR A 111 -13.32 13.64 7.87
CA THR A 111 -13.22 13.93 6.43
C THR A 111 -11.76 14.06 6.04
N LEU A 112 -11.38 13.45 4.91
CA LEU A 112 -10.02 13.44 4.40
C LEU A 112 -9.88 14.27 3.14
N CYS A 113 -8.64 14.59 2.80
CA CYS A 113 -8.26 15.07 1.47
C CYS A 113 -7.13 14.21 0.90
N GLU A 114 -7.21 13.94 -0.40
CA GLU A 114 -6.14 13.35 -1.21
C GLU A 114 -5.83 14.32 -2.35
N ILE A 115 -4.55 14.67 -2.53
CA ILE A 115 -4.08 15.65 -3.50
C ILE A 115 -3.34 14.95 -4.63
N LYS A 116 -3.62 15.35 -5.87
CA LYS A 116 -2.94 14.83 -7.06
C LYS A 116 -2.55 15.93 -8.03
N THR A 117 -1.45 15.73 -8.73
CA THR A 117 -1.13 16.47 -9.96
C THR A 117 -1.19 15.52 -11.15
N THR A 118 -1.66 15.99 -12.28
CA THR A 118 -1.86 15.14 -13.46
C THR A 118 -1.56 15.87 -14.77
N LYS A 119 -0.87 15.18 -15.69
CA LYS A 119 -0.68 15.65 -17.05
C LYS A 119 -1.93 15.48 -17.94
N LYS A 120 -2.82 14.54 -17.56
CA LYS A 120 -4.01 14.21 -18.35
C LYS A 120 -5.24 14.76 -17.67
N ALA A 121 -6.11 15.42 -18.43
CA ALA A 121 -7.43 15.79 -17.94
C ALA A 121 -8.21 14.53 -17.51
N TRP A 122 -8.77 14.56 -16.30
CA TRP A 122 -9.61 13.47 -15.82
C TRP A 122 -11.08 13.74 -16.17
N ARG A 123 -11.71 12.75 -16.79
CA ARG A 123 -13.17 12.70 -16.93
C ARG A 123 -13.84 12.15 -15.67
N SER A 124 -13.10 11.33 -14.94
CA SER A 124 -13.47 10.77 -13.63
C SER A 124 -12.19 10.42 -12.88
N ILE A 125 -12.27 10.30 -11.55
CA ILE A 125 -11.13 9.91 -10.72
C ILE A 125 -10.67 8.50 -11.15
N PRO A 126 -9.38 8.30 -11.50
CA PRO A 126 -8.86 6.99 -11.88
C PRO A 126 -9.06 5.95 -10.78
N ARG A 127 -9.41 4.72 -11.18
CA ARG A 127 -9.71 3.62 -10.25
C ARG A 127 -8.60 3.34 -9.23
N SER A 128 -7.34 3.52 -9.61
CA SER A 128 -6.20 3.37 -8.68
C SER A 128 -6.23 4.39 -7.55
N TYR A 129 -6.65 5.63 -7.82
CA TYR A 129 -6.78 6.66 -6.79
C TYR A 129 -8.04 6.45 -5.94
N LEU A 130 -9.14 5.97 -6.50
CA LEU A 130 -10.30 5.56 -5.71
C LEU A 130 -9.93 4.48 -4.69
N ARG A 131 -9.11 3.48 -5.07
CA ARG A 131 -8.60 2.46 -4.15
C ARG A 131 -7.73 3.05 -3.03
N GLN A 132 -6.88 4.04 -3.34
CA GLN A 132 -6.10 4.75 -2.30
C GLN A 132 -7.01 5.44 -1.31
N VAL A 133 -8.01 6.15 -1.80
CA VAL A 133 -8.99 6.90 -1.00
C VAL A 133 -9.80 5.96 -0.10
N TRP A 134 -10.39 4.90 -0.63
CA TRP A 134 -11.13 3.93 0.17
C TRP A 134 -10.26 3.22 1.21
N TRP A 135 -8.99 2.97 0.88
CA TRP A 135 -8.04 2.45 1.86
C TRP A 135 -7.75 3.44 2.99
N GLN A 136 -7.56 4.70 2.68
CA GLN A 136 -7.38 5.74 3.70
C GLN A 136 -8.62 5.89 4.58
N GLN A 137 -9.81 5.86 3.99
CA GLN A 137 -11.08 5.87 4.73
C GLN A 137 -11.18 4.67 5.67
N HIS A 138 -10.79 3.46 5.22
CA HIS A 138 -10.72 2.28 6.07
C HIS A 138 -9.74 2.46 7.23
N VAL A 139 -8.51 2.87 6.95
CA VAL A 139 -7.46 3.00 7.97
C VAL A 139 -7.82 4.03 9.02
N ILE A 140 -8.36 5.18 8.61
CA ILE A 140 -8.60 6.32 9.51
C ILE A 140 -9.99 6.25 10.13
N GLY A 141 -10.96 5.66 9.46
CA GLY A 141 -12.36 5.65 9.84
C GLY A 141 -13.12 6.84 9.30
N ALA A 142 -12.70 7.37 8.13
CA ALA A 142 -13.35 8.51 7.52
C ALA A 142 -14.59 8.11 6.71
N GLU A 143 -15.57 9.01 6.65
CA GLU A 143 -16.82 8.82 5.93
C GLU A 143 -16.72 9.22 4.46
N ARG A 144 -15.90 10.23 4.17
CA ARG A 144 -15.68 10.73 2.81
C ARG A 144 -14.31 11.35 2.66
N THR A 145 -13.90 11.51 1.40
CA THR A 145 -12.62 12.15 1.04
C THR A 145 -12.85 13.15 -0.09
N LEU A 146 -12.32 14.35 0.05
CA LEU A 146 -12.18 15.27 -1.06
C LEU A 146 -10.93 14.90 -1.86
N VAL A 147 -11.10 14.48 -3.10
CA VAL A 147 -9.97 14.34 -4.03
C VAL A 147 -9.81 15.67 -4.73
N ALA A 148 -8.69 16.34 -4.51
CA ALA A 148 -8.32 17.59 -5.17
C ALA A 148 -7.19 17.32 -6.17
N TRP A 149 -7.31 17.83 -7.39
CA TRP A 149 -6.25 17.63 -8.37
C TRP A 149 -6.00 18.86 -9.23
N GLU A 150 -4.73 19.03 -9.57
CA GLU A 150 -4.27 20.06 -10.48
C GLU A 150 -3.81 19.44 -11.80
N GLU A 151 -4.38 19.90 -12.91
CA GLU A 151 -3.90 19.54 -14.24
C GLU A 151 -2.73 20.44 -14.62
N HIS A 152 -1.72 19.86 -15.28
CA HIS A 152 -0.57 20.62 -15.76
C HIS A 152 -0.18 20.23 -17.17
N ASP A 153 0.35 21.18 -17.95
CA ASP A 153 1.08 20.93 -19.20
C ASP A 153 2.54 21.34 -18.99
N ALA A 154 3.44 20.42 -19.30
CA ALA A 154 4.89 20.61 -19.10
C ALA A 154 5.26 21.15 -17.70
N PHE A 155 4.56 20.70 -16.65
CA PHE A 155 4.71 21.13 -15.25
C PHE A 155 4.22 22.57 -14.95
N VAL A 156 3.45 23.15 -15.85
CA VAL A 156 2.75 24.44 -15.62
C VAL A 156 1.27 24.13 -15.38
N PRO A 157 0.65 24.62 -14.30
CA PRO A 157 -0.78 24.45 -14.05
C PRO A 157 -1.64 24.96 -15.23
N VAL A 158 -2.68 24.20 -15.59
CA VAL A 158 -3.64 24.53 -16.66
C VAL A 158 -4.89 25.15 -16.06
N GLY A 159 -4.90 25.90 -15.11
CA GLY A 159 -6.07 26.55 -14.51
C GLY A 159 -5.67 27.31 -13.28
N ASP A 160 -6.55 28.23 -12.89
CA ASP A 160 -6.29 29.10 -11.74
C ASP A 160 -6.51 28.38 -10.41
N GLU A 161 -7.38 27.36 -10.41
CA GLU A 161 -7.73 26.60 -9.21
C GLU A 161 -7.70 25.07 -9.44
N PRO A 162 -7.39 24.28 -8.42
CA PRO A 162 -7.54 22.84 -8.46
C PRO A 162 -8.98 22.43 -8.71
N LYS A 163 -9.17 21.34 -9.45
CA LYS A 163 -10.46 20.64 -9.54
C LYS A 163 -10.62 19.74 -8.33
N CYS A 164 -11.87 19.45 -7.93
CA CYS A 164 -12.12 18.52 -6.85
C CYS A 164 -13.41 17.73 -7.06
N ALA A 165 -13.48 16.58 -6.38
CA ALA A 165 -14.68 15.76 -6.28
C ALA A 165 -14.69 15.00 -4.94
N TRP A 166 -15.90 14.81 -4.40
CA TRP A 166 -16.12 14.00 -3.22
C TRP A 166 -16.15 12.51 -3.57
N VAL A 167 -15.55 11.69 -2.74
CA VAL A 167 -15.60 10.24 -2.78
C VAL A 167 -16.16 9.76 -1.46
N GLU A 168 -17.37 9.22 -1.51
CA GLU A 168 -18.04 8.64 -0.36
C GLU A 168 -17.40 7.30 0.00
N ARG A 169 -17.58 6.90 1.26
CA ARG A 169 -17.12 5.62 1.77
C ARG A 169 -17.88 4.47 1.09
N ASP A 170 -17.14 3.47 0.63
CA ASP A 170 -17.69 2.27 -0.01
C ASP A 170 -17.20 1.03 0.73
N GLU A 171 -18.10 0.45 1.55
CA GLU A 171 -17.78 -0.71 2.38
C GLU A 171 -17.49 -1.98 1.55
N VAL A 172 -18.09 -2.10 0.36
CA VAL A 172 -17.87 -3.26 -0.52
C VAL A 172 -16.45 -3.21 -1.09
N GLU A 173 -16.04 -2.05 -1.59
CA GLU A 173 -14.67 -1.87 -2.08
C GLU A 173 -13.65 -1.93 -0.95
N ILE A 174 -13.93 -1.35 0.23
CA ILE A 174 -13.08 -1.45 1.41
C ILE A 174 -12.87 -2.91 1.82
N ALA A 175 -13.94 -3.71 1.93
CA ALA A 175 -13.83 -5.13 2.27
C ALA A 175 -12.96 -5.89 1.27
N ARG A 176 -13.10 -5.60 -0.02
CA ARG A 176 -12.26 -6.17 -1.07
C ARG A 176 -10.79 -5.78 -0.91
N LEU A 177 -10.50 -4.50 -0.63
CA LEU A 177 -9.13 -4.03 -0.43
C LEU A 177 -8.48 -4.63 0.81
N VAL A 178 -9.24 -4.78 1.91
CA VAL A 178 -8.80 -5.45 3.14
C VAL A 178 -8.45 -6.91 2.87
N SER A 179 -9.27 -7.63 2.10
CA SER A 179 -8.98 -9.02 1.70
C SER A 179 -7.67 -9.13 0.90
N LEU A 180 -7.44 -8.22 -0.06
CA LEU A 180 -6.20 -8.18 -0.84
C LEU A 180 -4.98 -7.83 0.01
N ALA A 181 -5.13 -6.91 0.97
CA ALA A 181 -4.08 -6.56 1.91
C ALA A 181 -3.73 -7.74 2.83
N THR A 182 -4.73 -8.49 3.32
CA THR A 182 -4.54 -9.71 4.09
C THR A 182 -3.76 -10.75 3.28
N ALA A 183 -4.16 -10.99 2.04
CA ALA A 183 -3.44 -11.91 1.16
C ALA A 183 -1.97 -11.49 0.91
N LEU A 184 -1.69 -10.18 0.82
CA LEU A 184 -0.31 -9.68 0.72
C LEU A 184 0.47 -9.92 2.02
N ILE A 185 -0.15 -9.71 3.17
CA ILE A 185 0.45 -9.97 4.49
C ILE A 185 0.80 -11.46 4.64
N ASP A 186 -0.11 -12.34 4.27
CA ASP A 186 0.09 -13.80 4.31
C ASP A 186 1.22 -14.24 3.36
N GLU A 187 1.28 -13.66 2.16
CA GLU A 187 2.35 -13.93 1.21
C GLU A 187 3.72 -13.47 1.73
N LEU A 188 3.79 -12.27 2.35
CA LEU A 188 5.00 -11.78 3.00
C LEU A 188 5.45 -12.71 4.13
N HIS A 189 4.50 -13.14 4.98
CA HIS A 189 4.79 -14.08 6.08
C HIS A 189 5.29 -15.42 5.55
N ARG A 190 4.63 -15.98 4.54
CA ARG A 190 5.03 -17.24 3.90
C ARG A 190 6.46 -17.19 3.34
N ARG A 191 6.86 -16.08 2.72
CA ARG A 191 8.20 -15.90 2.13
C ARG A 191 9.28 -15.72 3.20
N THR A 192 9.00 -14.94 4.24
CA THR A 192 9.95 -14.71 5.33
C THR A 192 10.16 -15.95 6.18
N THR A 193 9.13 -16.79 6.36
CA THR A 193 9.24 -18.05 7.12
C THR A 193 9.98 -19.13 6.32
N ARG A 194 9.77 -19.20 5.00
CA ARG A 194 10.48 -20.17 4.12
C ARG A 194 11.96 -19.80 3.89
N GLY A 195 12.33 -18.53 4.01
CA GLY A 195 13.71 -18.05 3.89
C GLY A 195 14.49 -18.01 5.20
N GLY A 196 13.94 -18.49 6.31
CA GLY A 196 14.62 -18.57 7.60
C GLY A 196 15.70 -19.64 7.66
N PRO A 197 16.61 -19.60 8.65
CA PRO A 197 17.78 -20.51 8.76
C PRO A 197 17.42 -22.00 8.74
N VAL A 198 16.20 -22.36 9.14
CA VAL A 198 15.71 -23.76 9.13
C VAL A 198 15.54 -24.31 7.71
N ALA A 199 15.16 -23.48 6.72
CA ALA A 199 15.04 -23.92 5.33
C ALA A 199 16.41 -24.18 4.69
N HIS A 200 17.42 -23.38 5.03
CA HIS A 200 18.80 -23.59 4.57
C HIS A 200 19.42 -24.86 5.20
N GLU A 201 19.15 -25.14 6.48
CA GLU A 201 19.63 -26.35 7.13
C GLU A 201 18.97 -27.61 6.57
N GLN A 202 17.68 -27.58 6.23
CA GLN A 202 16.97 -28.69 5.61
C GLN A 202 17.45 -28.96 4.17
N GLU A 203 17.63 -27.92 3.34
CA GLU A 203 18.18 -28.08 1.99
C GLU A 203 19.65 -28.55 2.02
N GLU A 204 20.45 -28.11 2.98
CA GLU A 204 21.83 -28.55 3.13
C GLU A 204 21.90 -30.00 3.68
N GLN A 205 20.96 -30.39 4.54
CA GLN A 205 20.84 -31.74 5.06
C GLN A 205 20.35 -32.72 3.97
N GLU A 206 19.40 -32.31 3.12
CA GLU A 206 18.97 -33.08 1.94
C GLU A 206 20.10 -33.23 0.90
N ARG A 207 20.93 -32.22 0.70
CA ARG A 207 22.11 -32.27 -0.17
C ARG A 207 23.24 -33.14 0.39
N ARG A 208 23.33 -33.32 1.71
CA ARG A 208 24.31 -34.14 2.40
C ARG A 208 23.88 -35.59 2.54
N MET A 209 22.62 -35.95 2.31
CA MET A 209 22.20 -37.33 2.28
C MET A 209 22.76 -38.02 1.03
N PRO A 210 23.56 -39.09 1.19
CA PRO A 210 24.04 -39.85 0.04
C PRO A 210 22.82 -40.48 -0.66
N ARG A 211 22.69 -40.22 -1.95
CA ARG A 211 21.72 -40.95 -2.80
C ARG A 211 22.05 -42.42 -2.69
N LEU A 212 21.26 -43.19 -1.94
CA LEU A 212 21.26 -44.64 -1.95
C LEU A 212 20.94 -45.11 -3.38
N VAL A 213 21.99 -45.43 -4.12
CA VAL A 213 21.86 -46.09 -5.41
C VAL A 213 21.28 -47.48 -5.11
N ALA A 214 20.00 -47.66 -5.42
CA ALA A 214 19.36 -48.96 -5.38
C ALA A 214 20.05 -49.88 -6.40
N ALA A 215 20.93 -50.74 -5.90
CA ALA A 215 21.51 -51.79 -6.67
C ALA A 215 20.39 -52.77 -7.10
N ARG A 216 20.00 -52.70 -8.36
CA ARG A 216 19.15 -53.69 -8.99
C ARG A 216 19.94 -54.99 -9.08
N GLN A 217 19.63 -55.98 -8.23
CA GLN A 217 20.03 -57.35 -8.44
C GLN A 217 19.22 -57.94 -9.61
N PRO A 218 19.85 -58.61 -10.57
CA PRO A 218 19.12 -59.31 -11.63
C PRO A 218 18.46 -60.56 -11.07
N PHE A 219 17.15 -60.67 -11.24
CA PHE A 219 16.40 -61.91 -10.98
C PHE A 219 16.86 -63.00 -11.94
N ARG A 220 17.51 -64.08 -11.43
CA ARG A 220 17.78 -65.27 -12.16
C ARG A 220 16.47 -66.05 -12.26
N ALA A 221 15.99 -66.28 -13.49
CA ALA A 221 14.93 -67.22 -13.77
C ALA A 221 15.42 -68.64 -13.51
N LEU A 222 14.78 -69.37 -12.60
CA LEU A 222 14.90 -70.81 -12.47
C LEU A 222 13.99 -71.46 -13.51
N ALA A 223 14.61 -72.11 -14.47
CA ALA A 223 13.93 -73.05 -15.35
C ALA A 223 13.48 -74.31 -14.54
N LEU A 224 12.20 -74.62 -14.61
CA LEU A 224 11.68 -75.90 -14.22
C LEU A 224 11.67 -76.76 -15.49
N ALA A 225 12.48 -77.84 -15.44
CA ALA A 225 12.39 -78.99 -16.36
C ALA A 225 11.49 -80.04 -15.70
N ASP A 226 10.74 -80.72 -16.60
CA ASP A 226 9.88 -81.93 -16.48
C ASP A 226 8.47 -81.72 -15.98
#